data_4a21f9d7cfa31fba0dd57fb1332a34ba
#
_entry.id   4a21f9d7cfa31fba0dd57fb1332a34ba
#
_cell.length_a   1.000
_cell.length_b   1.000
_cell.length_c   1.000
_cell.angle_alpha   90.00
_cell.angle_beta   90.00
_cell.angle_gamma   90.00
#
_symmetry.space_group_name_H-M   'P 1'
#
loop_
_entity.id
_entity.type
_entity.pdbx_description
1 polymer ?
#
loop_
_entity_poly.entity_id
_entity_poly.type
_entity_poly.pdbx_seq_one_letter_code
_entity_poly.pdbx_strand_id
1 'polypeptide(L)'
;MTIAKTFAAAAMALFVAAPAFAQDLTPVGTWQTASGESRYSVSYCGDGTQLCAKLTWLRKDARKPENVALLNQLVVNGAKPVAENKWRGTVNYEGNSVSGSVTLVTEDRMKLQGCQLIACKSVEFVRI
;
A
#
# COMPACT_ATOMS: atom_id res chain seq x y z
N MET A 1 -11.29 -73.42 18.04
CA MET A 1 -11.98 -72.09 17.94
C MET A 1 -10.93 -71.05 17.79
N THR A 2 -10.74 -70.56 16.60
CA THR A 2 -9.81 -69.49 16.30
C THR A 2 -10.59 -68.17 16.27
N ILE A 3 -10.32 -67.30 17.23
CA ILE A 3 -10.89 -65.97 17.25
C ILE A 3 -9.96 -65.08 16.42
N ALA A 4 -10.39 -64.76 15.21
CA ALA A 4 -9.68 -63.78 14.41
C ALA A 4 -9.99 -62.38 14.97
N LYS A 5 -9.02 -61.80 15.65
CA LYS A 5 -9.08 -60.39 16.03
C LYS A 5 -8.64 -59.56 14.83
N THR A 6 -9.61 -59.02 14.12
CA THR A 6 -9.34 -58.00 13.11
C THR A 6 -9.04 -56.70 13.82
N PHE A 7 -7.78 -56.33 13.86
CA PHE A 7 -7.41 -54.95 14.22
C PHE A 7 -7.68 -54.04 13.02
N ALA A 8 -8.76 -53.30 13.10
CA ALA A 8 -8.96 -52.17 12.19
C ALA A 8 -7.97 -51.07 12.59
N ALA A 9 -6.89 -50.95 11.85
CA ALA A 9 -6.00 -49.82 11.97
C ALA A 9 -6.74 -48.59 11.40
N ALA A 10 -7.30 -47.79 12.28
CA ALA A 10 -7.79 -46.48 11.90
C ALA A 10 -6.56 -45.63 11.58
N ALA A 11 -6.26 -45.46 10.30
CA ALA A 11 -5.30 -44.48 9.86
C ALA A 11 -5.93 -43.07 10.10
N MET A 12 -5.56 -42.46 11.21
CA MET A 12 -5.83 -41.02 11.39
C MET A 12 -4.94 -40.30 10.40
N ALA A 13 -5.52 -39.84 9.30
CA ALA A 13 -4.90 -38.88 8.45
C ALA A 13 -4.84 -37.57 9.22
N LEU A 14 -3.69 -37.24 9.79
CA LEU A 14 -3.39 -35.94 10.32
C LEU A 14 -3.31 -34.96 9.13
N PHE A 15 -4.41 -34.29 8.87
CA PHE A 15 -4.36 -33.10 8.02
C PHE A 15 -3.62 -32.03 8.80
N VAL A 16 -2.32 -31.92 8.56
CA VAL A 16 -1.59 -30.72 8.94
C VAL A 16 -2.05 -29.65 7.95
N ALA A 17 -3.04 -28.87 8.36
CA ALA A 17 -3.34 -27.62 7.67
C ALA A 17 -2.07 -26.78 7.77
N ALA A 18 -1.31 -26.64 6.68
CA ALA A 18 -0.26 -25.67 6.60
C ALA A 18 -0.91 -24.30 6.90
N PRO A 19 -0.39 -23.51 7.87
CA PRO A 19 -0.90 -22.17 8.07
C PRO A 19 -0.74 -21.45 6.74
N ALA A 20 -1.87 -21.01 6.16
CA ALA A 20 -1.83 -20.09 5.06
C ALA A 20 -1.18 -18.82 5.61
N PHE A 21 0.11 -18.61 5.30
CA PHE A 21 0.74 -17.34 5.52
C PHE A 21 0.04 -16.37 4.56
N ALA A 22 -0.96 -15.66 5.06
CA ALA A 22 -1.37 -14.43 4.42
C ALA A 22 -0.11 -13.58 4.35
N GLN A 23 0.41 -13.34 3.15
CA GLN A 23 1.50 -12.39 2.98
C GLN A 23 1.01 -11.07 3.54
N ASP A 24 1.70 -10.57 4.56
CA ASP A 24 1.44 -9.24 5.07
C ASP A 24 1.61 -8.27 3.91
N LEU A 25 0.55 -7.56 3.58
CA LEU A 25 0.60 -6.55 2.54
C LEU A 25 1.54 -5.44 3.00
N THR A 26 2.45 -5.05 2.13
CA THR A 26 3.37 -3.94 2.39
C THR A 26 3.19 -2.86 1.32
N PRO A 27 3.10 -1.58 1.72
CA PRO A 27 3.09 -0.46 0.79
C PRO A 27 4.47 -0.13 0.23
N VAL A 28 5.52 -0.71 0.78
CA VAL A 28 6.91 -0.42 0.38
C VAL A 28 7.15 -0.86 -1.05
N GLY A 29 7.69 0.05 -1.86
CA GLY A 29 8.04 -0.21 -3.24
C GLY A 29 7.86 1.00 -4.13
N THR A 30 7.88 0.76 -5.43
CA THR A 30 7.68 1.79 -6.46
C THR A 30 6.27 1.70 -7.02
N TRP A 31 5.64 2.85 -7.10
CA TRP A 31 4.25 2.99 -7.52
C TRP A 31 4.11 4.01 -8.63
N GLN A 32 3.15 3.79 -9.50
CA GLN A 32 2.83 4.71 -10.58
C GLN A 32 1.36 5.06 -10.53
N THR A 33 1.02 6.32 -10.83
CA THR A 33 -0.41 6.68 -11.01
C THR A 33 -1.02 5.80 -12.09
N ALA A 34 -2.28 5.43 -11.92
CA ALA A 34 -3.00 4.62 -12.93
C ALA A 34 -3.02 5.30 -14.30
N SER A 35 -2.99 6.63 -14.34
CA SER A 35 -2.85 7.44 -15.56
C SER A 35 -1.46 7.37 -16.19
N GLY A 36 -0.44 6.90 -15.47
CA GLY A 36 0.95 6.83 -15.93
C GLY A 36 1.74 8.14 -15.85
N GLU A 37 1.21 9.16 -15.19
CA GLU A 37 1.82 10.51 -15.19
C GLU A 37 3.01 10.64 -14.25
N SER A 38 3.03 9.91 -13.14
CA SER A 38 4.06 10.07 -12.10
C SER A 38 4.37 8.76 -11.40
N ARG A 39 5.59 8.69 -10.85
CA ARG A 39 6.08 7.55 -10.06
C ARG A 39 6.55 8.00 -8.70
N TYR A 40 6.38 7.11 -7.73
CA TYR A 40 6.69 7.36 -6.33
C TYR A 40 7.44 6.20 -5.72
N SER A 41 8.38 6.51 -4.84
CA SER A 41 9.01 5.55 -3.96
C SER A 41 8.36 5.65 -2.59
N VAL A 42 7.76 4.57 -2.15
CA VAL A 42 7.05 4.49 -0.87
C VAL A 42 7.84 3.66 0.12
N SER A 43 8.01 4.16 1.32
CA SER A 43 8.74 3.51 2.39
C SER A 43 8.13 3.82 3.75
N TYR A 44 8.44 2.97 4.73
CA TYR A 44 8.17 3.31 6.12
C TYR A 44 9.17 4.37 6.60
N CYS A 45 8.72 5.22 7.49
CA CYS A 45 9.52 6.29 8.08
C CYS A 45 9.07 6.59 9.51
N GLY A 46 9.68 7.61 10.12
CA GLY A 46 9.38 7.98 11.50
C GLY A 46 9.72 6.87 12.48
N ASP A 47 8.73 6.39 13.20
CA ASP A 47 8.87 5.28 14.14
C ASP A 47 8.88 3.88 13.48
N GLY A 48 8.87 3.81 12.15
CA GLY A 48 8.81 2.58 11.38
C GLY A 48 7.38 2.13 10.99
N THR A 49 6.36 2.80 11.49
CA THR A 49 4.94 2.54 11.15
C THR A 49 4.34 3.61 10.25
N GLN A 50 4.97 4.76 10.19
CA GLN A 50 4.55 5.90 9.38
C GLN A 50 4.93 5.68 7.92
N LEU A 51 4.21 6.34 7.02
CA LEU A 51 4.40 6.22 5.59
C LEU A 51 4.98 7.50 5.01
N CYS A 52 6.03 7.33 4.19
CA CYS A 52 6.62 8.38 3.39
C CYS A 52 6.57 8.01 1.91
N ALA A 53 6.32 8.98 1.07
CA ALA A 53 6.33 8.81 -0.37
C ALA A 53 7.11 9.95 -1.04
N LYS A 54 8.05 9.58 -1.90
CA LYS A 54 8.88 10.50 -2.66
C LYS A 54 8.47 10.47 -4.13
N LEU A 55 8.24 11.63 -4.73
CA LEU A 55 8.03 11.74 -6.18
C LEU A 55 9.38 11.53 -6.90
N THR A 56 9.48 10.51 -7.73
CA THR A 56 10.75 10.13 -8.38
C THR A 56 10.79 10.38 -9.86
N TRP A 57 9.63 10.46 -10.51
CA TRP A 57 9.55 10.62 -11.95
C TRP A 57 8.23 11.24 -12.38
N LEU A 58 8.30 12.06 -13.40
CA LEU A 58 7.15 12.68 -14.06
C LEU A 58 7.21 12.42 -15.56
N ARG A 59 6.08 12.02 -16.14
CA ARG A 59 5.92 11.96 -17.59
C ARG A 59 6.08 13.37 -18.18
N LYS A 60 6.52 13.46 -19.41
CA LYS A 60 6.83 14.74 -20.06
C LYS A 60 5.69 15.77 -19.99
N ASP A 61 4.46 15.34 -20.22
CA ASP A 61 3.27 16.20 -20.16
C ASP A 61 2.85 16.63 -18.74
N ALA A 62 3.36 15.93 -17.72
CA ALA A 62 3.13 16.27 -16.31
C ALA A 62 4.22 17.16 -15.71
N ARG A 63 5.23 17.56 -16.48
CA ARG A 63 6.35 18.39 -16.03
C ARG A 63 6.00 19.88 -16.00
N LYS A 64 4.96 20.19 -15.25
CA LYS A 64 4.62 21.59 -14.93
C LYS A 64 5.51 22.10 -13.78
N PRO A 65 5.74 23.42 -13.67
CA PRO A 65 6.62 23.97 -12.63
C PRO A 65 6.28 23.50 -11.21
N GLU A 66 5.01 23.47 -10.84
CA GLU A 66 4.54 23.00 -9.52
C GLU A 66 4.83 21.53 -9.27
N ASN A 67 4.84 20.69 -10.30
CA ASN A 67 5.16 19.28 -10.19
C ASN A 67 6.67 19.04 -10.18
N VAL A 68 7.41 19.75 -11.03
CA VAL A 68 8.88 19.63 -11.10
C VAL A 68 9.52 20.05 -9.77
N ALA A 69 8.95 21.03 -9.09
CA ALA A 69 9.41 21.45 -7.76
C ALA A 69 9.30 20.35 -6.71
N LEU A 70 8.42 19.36 -6.91
CA LEU A 70 8.23 18.23 -6.01
C LEU A 70 9.10 17.01 -6.36
N LEU A 71 9.82 17.04 -7.48
CA LEU A 71 10.72 15.93 -7.86
C LEU A 71 11.78 15.70 -6.78
N ASN A 72 11.95 14.44 -6.39
CA ASN A 72 12.86 14.00 -5.33
C ASN A 72 12.53 14.56 -3.94
N GLN A 73 11.32 15.07 -3.77
CA GLN A 73 10.80 15.55 -2.49
C GLN A 73 9.76 14.57 -1.95
N LEU A 74 9.60 14.55 -0.63
CA LEU A 74 8.54 13.81 0.02
C LEU A 74 7.20 14.53 -0.23
N VAL A 75 6.29 13.85 -0.93
CA VAL A 75 4.92 14.33 -1.12
C VAL A 75 3.99 13.83 -0.01
N VAL A 76 4.38 12.75 0.64
CA VAL A 76 3.81 12.28 1.91
C VAL A 76 4.95 12.15 2.89
N ASN A 77 4.86 12.80 4.03
CA ASN A 77 5.90 12.81 5.04
C ASN A 77 5.31 12.43 6.40
N GLY A 78 5.50 11.18 6.78
CA GLY A 78 5.10 10.70 8.09
C GLY A 78 3.59 10.54 8.27
N ALA A 79 2.88 10.03 7.27
CA ALA A 79 1.48 9.66 7.43
C ALA A 79 1.34 8.55 8.48
N LYS A 80 0.43 8.75 9.43
CA LYS A 80 0.25 7.84 10.57
C LYS A 80 -0.74 6.73 10.25
N PRO A 81 -0.51 5.49 10.71
CA PRO A 81 -1.47 4.43 10.57
C PRO A 81 -2.76 4.75 11.36
N VAL A 82 -3.91 4.63 10.71
CA VAL A 82 -5.23 4.88 11.31
C VAL A 82 -6.12 3.65 11.29
N ALA A 83 -5.80 2.69 10.45
CA ALA A 83 -6.45 1.38 10.35
C ALA A 83 -5.49 0.42 9.67
N GLU A 84 -5.85 -0.86 9.60
CA GLU A 84 -5.09 -1.84 8.82
C GLU A 84 -4.96 -1.36 7.37
N ASN A 85 -3.74 -1.32 6.85
CA ASN A 85 -3.41 -0.89 5.49
C ASN A 85 -3.90 0.53 5.13
N LYS A 86 -4.05 1.40 6.13
CA LYS A 86 -4.49 2.78 5.92
C LYS A 86 -3.70 3.75 6.78
N TRP A 87 -3.24 4.81 6.15
CA TRP A 87 -2.48 5.90 6.76
C TRP A 87 -3.16 7.23 6.47
N ARG A 88 -3.00 8.17 7.37
CA ARG A 88 -3.52 9.53 7.21
C ARG A 88 -2.46 10.56 7.54
N GLY A 89 -2.41 11.62 6.76
CA GLY A 89 -1.48 12.72 6.96
C GLY A 89 -1.67 13.82 5.95
N THR A 90 -0.67 14.68 5.88
CA THR A 90 -0.63 15.77 4.90
C THR A 90 0.03 15.28 3.61
N VAL A 91 -0.61 15.58 2.50
CA VAL A 91 -0.14 15.25 1.16
C VAL A 91 0.11 16.54 0.39
N ASN A 92 1.28 16.64 -0.23
CA ASN A 92 1.61 17.73 -1.15
C ASN A 92 1.24 17.29 -2.58
N TYR A 93 0.28 17.98 -3.15
CA TYR A 93 -0.25 17.67 -4.47
C TYR A 93 -0.50 18.95 -5.26
N GLU A 94 0.08 19.03 -6.46
CA GLU A 94 -0.03 20.19 -7.36
C GLU A 94 0.26 21.52 -6.65
N GLY A 95 1.31 21.56 -5.81
CA GLY A 95 1.70 22.76 -5.08
C GLY A 95 0.86 23.07 -3.85
N ASN A 96 -0.12 22.25 -3.52
CA ASN A 96 -1.00 22.42 -2.35
C ASN A 96 -0.75 21.33 -1.32
N SER A 97 -0.87 21.70 -0.04
CA SER A 97 -0.89 20.75 1.07
C SER A 97 -2.33 20.44 1.45
N VAL A 98 -2.72 19.17 1.35
CA VAL A 98 -4.07 18.73 1.67
C VAL A 98 -4.02 17.58 2.68
N SER A 99 -5.04 17.49 3.51
CA SER A 99 -5.23 16.32 4.37
C SER A 99 -5.65 15.13 3.49
N GLY A 100 -4.99 13.99 3.67
CA GLY A 100 -5.26 12.84 2.85
C GLY A 100 -5.09 11.53 3.57
N SER A 101 -5.61 10.48 2.97
CA SER A 101 -5.42 9.09 3.40
C SER A 101 -4.87 8.25 2.26
N VAL A 102 -3.97 7.34 2.62
CA VAL A 102 -3.41 6.34 1.72
C VAL A 102 -3.92 4.98 2.17
N THR A 103 -4.52 4.23 1.26
CA THR A 103 -5.02 2.89 1.52
C THR A 103 -4.35 1.90 0.58
N LEU A 104 -3.73 0.87 1.14
CA LEU A 104 -3.25 -0.26 0.37
C LEU A 104 -4.44 -1.19 0.14
N VAL A 105 -4.99 -1.17 -1.06
CA VAL A 105 -6.21 -1.90 -1.41
C VAL A 105 -5.91 -3.38 -1.68
N THR A 106 -4.87 -3.63 -2.45
CA THR A 106 -4.32 -4.97 -2.73
C THR A 106 -2.79 -4.86 -2.75
N GLU A 107 -2.10 -5.97 -2.92
CA GLU A 107 -0.64 -5.97 -3.08
C GLU A 107 -0.16 -5.03 -4.19
N ASP A 108 -0.94 -4.90 -5.27
CA ASP A 108 -0.56 -4.14 -6.48
C ASP A 108 -1.32 -2.83 -6.65
N ARG A 109 -2.23 -2.49 -5.74
CA ARG A 109 -3.07 -1.30 -5.83
C ARG A 109 -3.10 -0.51 -4.56
N MET A 110 -2.94 0.79 -4.72
CA MET A 110 -2.99 1.77 -3.64
C MET A 110 -3.90 2.93 -4.05
N LYS A 111 -4.60 3.49 -3.10
CA LYS A 111 -5.49 4.63 -3.30
C LYS A 111 -5.09 5.77 -2.37
N LEU A 112 -4.92 6.95 -2.94
CA LEU A 112 -4.78 8.20 -2.22
C LEU A 112 -6.08 8.97 -2.31
N GLN A 113 -6.62 9.37 -1.18
CA GLN A 113 -7.79 10.23 -1.11
C GLN A 113 -7.43 11.50 -0.36
N GLY A 114 -7.57 12.63 -1.01
CA GLY A 114 -7.35 13.94 -0.43
C GLY A 114 -8.63 14.73 -0.41
N CYS A 115 -8.87 15.45 0.68
CA CYS A 115 -10.03 16.31 0.82
C CYS A 115 -9.60 17.74 1.16
N GLN A 116 -10.14 18.69 0.42
CA GLN A 116 -10.00 20.11 0.68
C GLN A 116 -11.40 20.71 0.83
N LEU A 117 -11.71 21.20 2.04
CA LEU A 117 -13.07 21.63 2.40
C LEU A 117 -14.07 20.47 2.22
N ILE A 118 -15.05 20.63 1.33
CA ILE A 118 -16.07 19.62 1.01
C ILE A 118 -15.72 18.80 -0.24
N ALA A 119 -14.68 19.18 -0.97
CA ALA A 119 -14.26 18.50 -2.18
C ALA A 119 -13.19 17.46 -1.88
N CYS A 120 -13.44 16.20 -2.26
CA CYS A 120 -12.49 15.09 -2.16
C CYS A 120 -12.11 14.61 -3.54
N LYS A 121 -10.81 14.30 -3.72
CA LYS A 121 -10.26 13.67 -4.92
C LYS A 121 -9.58 12.36 -4.56
N SER A 122 -9.70 11.40 -5.44
CA SER A 122 -9.01 10.11 -5.30
C SER A 122 -8.07 9.90 -6.47
N VAL A 123 -6.89 9.38 -6.17
CA VAL A 123 -5.89 8.96 -7.17
C VAL A 123 -5.54 7.51 -6.90
N GLU A 124 -5.56 6.70 -7.94
CA GLU A 124 -5.16 5.30 -7.86
C GLU A 124 -3.74 5.11 -8.36
N PHE A 125 -3.02 4.20 -7.70
CA PHE A 125 -1.65 3.82 -8.02
C PHE A 125 -1.58 2.33 -8.25
N VAL A 126 -0.70 1.95 -9.16
CA VAL A 126 -0.34 0.57 -9.43
C VAL A 126 1.13 0.35 -9.10
N ARG A 127 1.44 -0.81 -8.56
CA ARG A 127 2.83 -1.20 -8.29
C ARG A 127 3.55 -1.47 -9.60
N ILE A 128 4.77 -1.01 -9.70
CA ILE A 128 5.63 -1.26 -10.86
C ILE A 128 6.93 -1.95 -10.48
#